data_5a42a1440bc531ff75eb0b4fbb4705f4
#
_entry.id   5a42a1440bc531ff75eb0b4fbb4705f4
#
_cell.length_a   1.000
_cell.length_b   1.000
_cell.length_c   1.000
_cell.angle_alpha   90.00
_cell.angle_beta   90.00
_cell.angle_gamma   90.00
#
_symmetry.space_group_name_H-M   'P 1'
#
loop_
_entity.id
_entity.type
_entity.pdbx_description
1 polymer ?
#
loop_
_entity_poly.entity_id
_entity_poly.type
_entity_poly.pdbx_seq_one_letter_code
_entity_poly.pdbx_strand_id
1 'polypeptide(L)' 'SSSASGSGQVVAPMQGTIVNVLVEEGSEIEAGSPICVLEAMKMENNVMAEKSGVVKELLVSKGDSVGAGDVLAVIE' A
#
# COMPACT_ATOMS: atom_id res chain seq x y z
N SER A 1 2.57 20.34 7.58
CA SER A 1 2.70 19.88 7.67
C SER A 1 3.04 19.22 7.71
N SER A 2 3.20 19.28 8.03
CA SER A 2 3.50 18.68 8.21
C SER A 2 3.48 17.88 8.03
N SER A 3 3.31 18.48 7.96
CA SER A 3 3.34 17.83 7.63
C SER A 3 3.56 16.59 7.24
N ALA A 4 4.40 16.28 6.90
CA ALA A 4 4.77 14.89 6.80
C ALA A 4 4.15 14.04 7.87
N SER A 5 3.99 14.64 8.99
CA SER A 5 3.38 13.90 10.10
C SER A 5 1.95 13.49 9.81
N GLY A 6 1.31 14.18 8.88
CA GLY A 6 -0.04 13.83 8.51
C GLY A 6 -0.13 12.73 7.48
N SER A 7 0.98 12.39 6.88
CA SER A 7 0.99 11.39 5.83
C SER A 7 1.03 10.00 6.39
N GLY A 8 0.27 9.11 5.78
CA GLY A 8 0.34 7.71 6.09
C GLY A 8 1.07 7.00 4.98
N GLN A 9 2.00 6.15 5.34
CA GLN A 9 2.68 5.32 4.37
C GLN A 9 2.21 3.89 4.54
N VAL A 10 1.82 3.28 3.43
CA VAL A 10 1.47 1.87 3.44
C VAL A 10 2.73 1.12 3.06
N VAL A 11 3.19 0.27 3.97
CA VAL A 11 4.43 -0.47 3.76
C VAL A 11 4.15 -1.95 3.70
N ALA A 12 5.04 -2.67 3.02
CA ALA A 12 4.90 -4.10 2.91
C ALA A 12 5.20 -4.75 4.26
N PRO A 13 4.32 -5.63 4.72
CA PRO A 13 4.56 -6.32 5.98
C PRO A 13 5.62 -7.41 5.87
N MET A 14 5.92 -7.83 4.65
CA MET A 14 6.88 -8.89 4.41
C MET A 14 7.33 -8.82 2.96
N GLN A 15 8.41 -9.52 2.65
CA GLN A 15 8.91 -9.60 1.29
C GLN A 15 7.95 -10.42 0.43
N GLY A 16 7.73 -9.98 -0.79
CA GLY A 16 6.86 -10.71 -1.71
C GLY A 16 6.68 -9.97 -3.02
N THR A 17 5.68 -10.39 -3.77
CA THR A 17 5.37 -9.84 -5.07
C THR A 17 3.96 -9.27 -5.06
N ILE A 18 3.80 -8.10 -5.66
CA ILE A 18 2.48 -7.48 -5.79
C ILE A 18 1.74 -8.19 -6.92
N VAL A 19 0.70 -8.91 -6.58
CA VAL A 19 -0.07 -9.66 -7.59
C VAL A 19 -1.29 -8.89 -8.06
N ASN A 20 -1.71 -7.88 -7.29
CA ASN A 20 -2.83 -7.04 -7.70
C ASN A 20 -2.75 -5.73 -6.95
N VAL A 21 -3.22 -4.66 -7.59
CA VAL A 21 -3.32 -3.34 -6.97
C VAL A 21 -4.78 -2.92 -7.05
N LEU A 22 -5.35 -2.57 -5.91
CA LEU A 22 -6.78 -2.35 -5.78
C LEU A 22 -7.15 -0.87 -5.75
N VAL A 23 -6.16 0.01 -5.73
CA VAL A 23 -6.38 1.45 -5.70
C VAL A 23 -5.49 2.14 -6.72
N GLU A 24 -5.76 3.41 -6.97
CA GLU A 24 -4.96 4.22 -7.88
C GLU A 24 -4.64 5.54 -7.19
N GLU A 25 -3.65 6.25 -7.76
CA GLU A 25 -3.35 7.59 -7.27
C GLU A 25 -4.61 8.46 -7.42
N GLY A 26 -4.93 9.18 -6.34
CA GLY A 26 -6.13 9.98 -6.31
C GLY A 26 -7.36 9.27 -5.77
N SER A 27 -7.27 7.98 -5.52
CA SER A 27 -8.40 7.22 -4.97
C SER A 27 -8.62 7.54 -3.51
N GLU A 28 -9.88 7.62 -3.12
CA GLU A 28 -10.24 7.76 -1.71
C GLU A 28 -10.31 6.39 -1.08
N ILE A 29 -9.73 6.28 0.11
CA ILE A 29 -9.71 5.01 0.82
C ILE A 29 -10.07 5.24 2.28
N GLU A 30 -10.43 4.16 2.95
CA GLU A 30 -10.75 4.19 4.38
C GLU A 30 -9.79 3.29 5.13
N ALA A 31 -9.66 3.57 6.42
CA ALA A 31 -8.87 2.70 7.27
C ALA A 31 -9.41 1.28 7.19
N GLY A 32 -8.52 0.33 6.96
CA GLY A 32 -8.91 -1.06 6.78
C GLY A 32 -9.22 -1.45 5.35
N SER A 33 -9.19 -0.49 4.41
CA SER A 33 -9.43 -0.81 3.01
C SER A 33 -8.20 -1.49 2.41
N PRO A 34 -8.40 -2.50 1.57
CA PRO A 34 -7.26 -3.15 0.93
C PRO A 34 -6.64 -2.23 -0.12
N ILE A 35 -5.33 -2.14 -0.12
CA ILE A 35 -4.57 -1.32 -1.06
C ILE A 35 -4.08 -2.19 -2.20
N CYS A 36 -3.50 -3.32 -1.86
CA CYS A 36 -2.98 -4.24 -2.86
C CYS A 36 -2.91 -5.64 -2.26
N VAL A 37 -2.64 -6.59 -3.12
CA VAL A 37 -2.48 -7.98 -2.70
C VAL A 37 -1.01 -8.35 -2.87
N LEU A 38 -0.44 -8.85 -1.80
CA LEU A 38 0.96 -9.24 -1.77
C LEU A 38 1.05 -10.75 -1.64
N GLU A 39 1.77 -11.38 -2.55
CA GLU A 39 2.01 -12.82 -2.48
C GLU A 39 3.37 -13.07 -1.84
N ALA A 40 3.37 -13.85 -0.78
CA ALA A 40 4.60 -14.24 -0.10
C ALA A 40 4.44 -15.67 0.35
N MET A 41 5.46 -16.48 0.14
CA MET A 41 5.48 -17.87 0.61
C MET A 41 4.27 -18.64 0.11
N LYS A 42 3.89 -18.40 -1.15
CA LYS A 42 2.77 -19.07 -1.83
C LYS A 42 1.41 -18.73 -1.23
N MET A 43 1.35 -17.65 -0.46
CA MET A 43 0.10 -17.18 0.12
C MET A 43 -0.13 -15.74 -0.29
N GLU A 44 -1.40 -15.41 -0.53
CA GLU A 44 -1.77 -14.05 -0.86
C GLU A 44 -2.28 -13.36 0.39
N ASN A 45 -1.80 -12.15 0.60
CA ASN A 45 -2.20 -11.35 1.75
C ASN A 45 -2.61 -9.98 1.27
N ASN A 46 -3.71 -9.47 1.79
CA ASN A 46 -4.14 -8.11 1.47
C ASN A 46 -3.37 -7.14 2.35
N VAL A 47 -2.82 -6.11 1.71
CA VAL A 47 -2.18 -5.02 2.44
C VAL A 47 -3.23 -3.94 2.62
N MET A 48 -3.55 -3.62 3.86
CA MET A 48 -4.62 -2.70 4.19
C MET A 48 -4.09 -1.34 4.54
N ALA A 49 -4.90 -0.31 4.28
CA ALA A 49 -4.58 1.04 4.72
C ALA A 49 -4.77 1.13 6.22
N GLU A 50 -3.87 1.85 6.87
CA GLU A 50 -3.98 2.03 8.33
C GLU A 50 -4.81 3.25 8.68
N LYS A 51 -5.05 4.11 7.72
CA LYS A 51 -5.87 5.30 7.96
C LYS A 51 -6.61 5.66 6.68
N SER A 52 -7.66 6.43 6.84
CA SER A 52 -8.43 6.92 5.71
C SER A 52 -7.74 8.12 5.08
N GLY A 53 -8.04 8.37 3.84
CA GLY A 53 -7.50 9.51 3.12
C GLY A 53 -7.52 9.26 1.63
N VAL A 54 -6.62 9.94 0.94
CA VAL A 54 -6.51 9.83 -0.52
C VAL A 54 -5.12 9.31 -0.85
N VAL A 55 -5.05 8.42 -1.81
CA VAL A 55 -3.77 7.89 -2.28
C VAL A 55 -3.04 9.02 -3.00
N LYS A 56 -2.01 9.54 -2.35
CA LYS A 56 -1.20 10.60 -2.93
C LYS A 56 -0.23 10.06 -3.95
N GLU A 57 0.39 8.94 -3.62
CA GLU A 57 1.36 8.30 -4.49
C GLU A 57 1.21 6.80 -4.40
N LEU A 58 1.31 6.15 -5.54
CA LEU A 58 1.33 4.69 -5.60
C LEU A 58 2.68 4.30 -6.16
N LEU A 59 3.48 3.63 -5.36
CA LEU A 59 4.88 3.37 -5.68
C LEU A 59 5.11 1.99 -6.25
N VAL A 60 4.07 1.18 -6.34
CA VAL A 60 4.19 -0.18 -6.86
C VAL A 60 3.10 -0.44 -7.88
N SER A 61 3.32 -1.46 -8.69
CA SER A 61 2.37 -1.91 -9.69
C SER A 61 2.25 -3.42 -9.62
N LYS A 62 1.22 -3.92 -10.26
CA LYS A 62 1.04 -5.36 -10.38
C LYS A 62 2.30 -5.97 -11.00
N GLY A 63 2.85 -6.96 -10.32
CA GLY A 63 4.04 -7.64 -10.78
C GLY A 63 5.34 -7.16 -10.14
N ASP A 64 5.27 -6.08 -9.36
CA ASP A 64 6.48 -5.57 -8.70
C ASP A 64 6.86 -6.45 -7.52
N SER A 65 8.16 -6.58 -7.30
CA SER A 65 8.69 -7.25 -6.12
C SER A 65 9.00 -6.21 -5.06
N VAL A 66 8.66 -6.52 -3.83
CA VAL A 66 8.89 -5.60 -2.70
C VAL A 66 9.51 -6.36 -1.55
N GLY A 67 10.21 -5.64 -0.69
CA GLY A 67 10.76 -6.19 0.53
C GLY A 67 10.01 -5.68 1.74
N ALA A 68 10.21 -6.34 2.87
CA ALA A 68 9.58 -5.91 4.12
C ALA A 68 9.97 -4.47 4.41
N GLY A 69 8.97 -3.64 4.69
CA GLY A 69 9.19 -2.23 4.99
C GLY A 69 9.22 -1.31 3.78
N ASP A 70 9.16 -1.85 2.58
CA ASP A 70 9.12 -1.01 1.39
C ASP A 70 7.80 -0.25 1.34
N VAL A 71 7.88 1.03 0.98
CA VAL A 71 6.68 1.86 0.89
C VAL A 71 5.93 1.50 -0.39
N LEU A 72 4.68 1.15 -0.23
CA LEU A 72 3.83 0.75 -1.35
C LEU A 72 3.00 1.92 -1.85
N ALA A 73 2.52 2.75 -0.94
CA ALA A 73 1.68 3.88 -1.28
C ALA A 73 1.78 4.92 -0.18
N VAL A 74 1.47 6.15 -0.54
CA VAL A 74 1.42 7.25 0.42
C VAL A 74 -0.01 7.77 0.45
N ILE A 75 -0.56 7.85 1.65
CA ILE A 75 -1.94 8.29 1.88
C ILE A 75 -1.91 9.66 2.55
N GLU A 76 -2.72 10.56 2.07
CA GLU A 76 -2.84 11.89 2.66
C GLU A 76 -4.24 12.20 3.08
#